data_b839985a6ab8bc83306943fa30a7a46c
#
_entry.id   b839985a6ab8bc83306943fa30a7a46c
#
_cell.length_a   1.000
_cell.length_b   1.000
_cell.length_c   1.000
_cell.angle_alpha   90.00
_cell.angle_beta   90.00
_cell.angle_gamma   90.00
#
_symmetry.space_group_name_H-M   'P 1'
#
loop_
_entity.id
_entity.type
_entity.pdbx_description
1 polymer ?
#
loop_
_entity_poly.entity_id
_entity_poly.type
_entity_poly.pdbx_seq_one_letter_code
_entity_poly.pdbx_strand_id
1 'polypeptide(L)'
;SFGFIATDNENNIVAYRLFADNHKQKLEEIRKNKLLDEKKDLILDLHNKYDEVIIETSNSSLYTHLECENLVFEKTTTAGRFIRANLDEILFEITDLKDSDDITSQMNYAFNEVTRDEIQSSIKMNDVIIVETINSLEELDETTGKLIERLHEWCMPYLPELDKIH
;
A
#
# COMPACT_ATOMS: atom_id res chain seq x y z
N SER A 1 1.72 -8.91 -4.49
CA SER A 1 0.98 -9.68 -5.49
C SER A 1 1.91 -10.08 -6.61
N PHE A 2 1.95 -11.37 -6.95
CA PHE A 2 2.82 -11.90 -8.03
C PHE A 2 2.10 -11.93 -9.37
N GLY A 3 0.77 -11.86 -9.37
CA GLY A 3 -0.01 -11.95 -10.59
C GLY A 3 -1.47 -12.30 -10.35
N PHE A 4 -2.08 -12.85 -11.38
CA PHE A 4 -3.46 -13.34 -11.37
C PHE A 4 -3.46 -14.81 -11.74
N ILE A 5 -4.31 -15.60 -11.07
CA ILE A 5 -4.44 -17.04 -11.24
C ILE A 5 -5.91 -17.37 -11.47
N ALA A 6 -6.17 -18.27 -12.41
CA ALA A 6 -7.48 -18.84 -12.66
C ALA A 6 -7.44 -20.35 -12.46
N THR A 7 -8.47 -20.87 -11.81
CA THR A 7 -8.64 -22.30 -11.54
C THR A 7 -9.97 -22.78 -12.10
N ASP A 8 -10.07 -24.07 -12.36
CA ASP A 8 -11.32 -24.74 -12.65
C ASP A 8 -12.12 -25.07 -11.37
N ASN A 9 -13.26 -25.74 -11.53
CA ASN A 9 -14.11 -26.15 -10.42
C ASN A 9 -13.48 -27.24 -9.53
N GLU A 10 -12.43 -27.91 -10.03
CA GLU A 10 -11.65 -28.92 -9.31
C GLU A 10 -10.41 -28.33 -8.62
N ASN A 11 -10.26 -26.99 -8.68
CA ASN A 11 -9.11 -26.21 -8.18
C ASN A 11 -7.79 -26.44 -8.92
N ASN A 12 -7.81 -27.00 -10.15
CA ASN A 12 -6.62 -27.07 -10.98
C ASN A 12 -6.34 -25.70 -11.60
N ILE A 13 -5.08 -25.35 -11.76
CA ILE A 13 -4.67 -24.09 -12.37
C ILE A 13 -4.88 -24.18 -13.88
N VAL A 14 -5.77 -23.35 -14.42
CA VAL A 14 -6.10 -23.31 -15.84
C VAL A 14 -5.30 -22.28 -16.59
N ALA A 15 -5.11 -21.14 -15.98
CA ALA A 15 -4.33 -20.04 -16.55
C ALA A 15 -3.78 -19.13 -15.45
N TYR A 16 -2.67 -18.50 -15.74
CA TYR A 16 -2.09 -17.49 -14.87
C TYR A 16 -1.42 -16.39 -15.66
N ARG A 17 -1.28 -15.21 -15.05
CA ARG A 17 -0.50 -14.09 -15.57
C ARG A 17 0.34 -13.54 -14.42
N LEU A 18 1.66 -13.72 -14.49
CA LEU A 18 2.60 -13.16 -13.52
C LEU A 18 2.98 -11.74 -13.93
N PHE A 19 3.30 -10.92 -12.96
CA PHE A 19 3.88 -9.62 -13.22
C PHE A 19 5.35 -9.81 -13.55
N ALA A 20 5.74 -9.48 -14.78
CA ALA A 20 7.11 -9.66 -15.25
C ALA A 20 8.08 -8.71 -14.52
N ASP A 21 7.67 -7.44 -14.35
CA ASP A 21 8.46 -6.40 -13.71
C ASP A 21 7.55 -5.36 -13.02
N ASN A 22 8.13 -4.49 -12.19
CA ASN A 22 7.43 -3.39 -11.54
C ASN A 22 6.31 -3.80 -10.57
N HIS A 23 6.54 -4.81 -9.75
CA HIS A 23 5.60 -5.28 -8.73
C HIS A 23 5.03 -4.13 -7.87
N LYS A 24 5.84 -3.15 -7.52
CA LYS A 24 5.44 -1.95 -6.77
C LYS A 24 4.35 -1.15 -7.50
N GLN A 25 4.59 -0.81 -8.76
CA GLN A 25 3.64 -0.03 -9.57
C GLN A 25 2.32 -0.78 -9.76
N LYS A 26 2.38 -2.09 -10.00
CA LYS A 26 1.19 -2.93 -10.14
C LYS A 26 0.39 -3.04 -8.85
N LEU A 27 1.06 -3.15 -7.70
CA LEU A 27 0.40 -3.11 -6.39
C LEU A 27 -0.31 -1.78 -6.13
N GLU A 28 0.32 -0.66 -6.46
CA GLU A 28 -0.32 0.66 -6.35
C GLU A 28 -1.56 0.79 -7.25
N GLU A 29 -1.49 0.28 -8.48
CA GLU A 29 -2.63 0.31 -9.41
C GLU A 29 -3.80 -0.54 -8.89
N ILE A 30 -3.52 -1.73 -8.35
CA ILE A 30 -4.52 -2.60 -7.70
C ILE A 30 -5.16 -1.86 -6.51
N ARG A 31 -4.38 -1.21 -5.66
CA ARG A 31 -4.89 -0.44 -4.52
C ARG A 31 -5.73 0.76 -4.93
N LYS A 32 -5.38 1.42 -6.03
CA LYS A 32 -6.17 2.51 -6.63
C LYS A 32 -7.40 2.01 -7.39
N ASN A 33 -7.74 0.73 -7.28
CA ASN A 33 -8.84 0.09 -7.99
C ASN A 33 -8.77 0.27 -9.51
N LYS A 34 -7.58 0.20 -10.09
CA LYS A 34 -7.43 0.16 -11.54
C LYS A 34 -7.47 -1.28 -12.03
N LEU A 35 -8.16 -1.50 -13.13
CA LEU A 35 -8.14 -2.79 -13.81
C LEU A 35 -6.86 -2.89 -14.64
N LEU A 36 -5.97 -3.80 -14.26
CA LEU A 36 -4.72 -4.07 -14.95
C LEU A 36 -4.95 -4.75 -16.29
N ASP A 37 -4.12 -4.46 -17.27
CA ASP A 37 -4.22 -5.03 -18.61
C ASP A 37 -4.01 -6.55 -18.59
N GLU A 38 -3.07 -7.05 -17.77
CA GLU A 38 -2.85 -8.48 -17.57
C GLU A 38 -4.09 -9.21 -17.06
N LYS A 39 -4.89 -8.55 -16.22
CA LYS A 39 -6.16 -9.11 -15.73
C LYS A 39 -7.23 -9.09 -16.81
N LYS A 40 -7.29 -8.04 -17.62
CA LYS A 40 -8.21 -7.96 -18.76
C LYS A 40 -7.93 -9.06 -19.77
N ASP A 41 -6.66 -9.22 -20.16
CA ASP A 41 -6.23 -10.23 -21.11
C ASP A 41 -6.56 -11.63 -20.62
N LEU A 42 -6.30 -11.91 -19.32
CA LEU A 42 -6.65 -13.19 -18.71
C LEU A 42 -8.17 -13.46 -18.74
N ILE A 43 -8.98 -12.45 -18.44
CA ILE A 43 -10.46 -12.59 -18.48
C ILE A 43 -10.95 -12.84 -19.90
N LEU A 44 -10.41 -12.13 -20.89
CA LEU A 44 -10.78 -12.32 -22.29
C LEU A 44 -10.38 -13.71 -22.81
N ASP A 45 -9.18 -14.17 -22.46
CA ASP A 45 -8.71 -15.53 -22.80
C ASP A 45 -9.62 -16.60 -22.20
N LEU A 46 -10.05 -16.42 -20.94
CA LEU A 46 -10.94 -17.35 -20.26
C LEU A 46 -12.36 -17.30 -20.81
N HIS A 47 -12.88 -16.10 -21.08
CA HIS A 47 -14.21 -15.92 -21.66
C HIS A 47 -14.35 -16.59 -23.03
N ASN A 48 -13.29 -16.56 -23.85
CA ASN A 48 -13.26 -17.26 -25.13
C ASN A 48 -13.22 -18.78 -25.02
N LYS A 49 -12.83 -19.31 -23.86
CA LYS A 49 -12.58 -20.73 -23.64
C LYS A 49 -13.67 -21.41 -22.80
N TYR A 50 -14.36 -20.65 -21.96
CA TYR A 50 -15.36 -21.13 -20.99
C TYR A 50 -16.65 -20.33 -21.09
N ASP A 51 -17.79 -20.99 -20.91
CA ASP A 51 -19.11 -20.36 -21.00
C ASP A 51 -19.42 -19.43 -19.82
N GLU A 52 -18.85 -19.70 -18.66
CA GLU A 52 -19.02 -18.91 -17.43
C GLU A 52 -17.70 -18.66 -16.74
N VAL A 53 -17.45 -17.42 -16.34
CA VAL A 53 -16.24 -17.02 -15.60
C VAL A 53 -16.64 -16.30 -14.33
N ILE A 54 -16.20 -16.84 -13.18
CA ILE A 54 -16.42 -16.25 -11.86
C ILE A 54 -15.20 -15.41 -11.47
N ILE A 55 -15.41 -14.13 -11.19
CA ILE A 55 -14.36 -13.21 -10.79
C ILE A 55 -14.48 -12.86 -9.32
N GLU A 56 -13.47 -13.20 -8.52
CA GLU A 56 -13.39 -12.74 -7.13
C GLU A 56 -12.97 -11.26 -7.10
N THR A 57 -13.89 -10.41 -6.66
CA THR A 57 -13.65 -8.96 -6.55
C THR A 57 -14.55 -8.31 -5.52
N SER A 58 -14.04 -7.27 -4.86
CA SER A 58 -14.85 -6.39 -3.99
C SER A 58 -15.55 -5.28 -4.78
N ASN A 59 -15.13 -5.02 -6.03
CA ASN A 59 -15.63 -3.92 -6.83
C ASN A 59 -15.92 -4.38 -8.27
N SER A 60 -17.15 -4.76 -8.54
CA SER A 60 -17.61 -5.21 -9.84
C SER A 60 -17.69 -4.08 -10.89
N SER A 61 -17.78 -2.81 -10.45
CA SER A 61 -17.87 -1.67 -11.36
C SER A 61 -16.62 -1.47 -12.24
N LEU A 62 -15.48 -2.03 -11.85
CA LEU A 62 -14.24 -2.00 -12.63
C LEU A 62 -14.36 -2.76 -13.96
N TYR A 63 -15.29 -3.71 -14.04
CA TYR A 63 -15.42 -4.64 -15.16
C TYR A 63 -16.57 -4.29 -16.10
N THR A 64 -17.31 -3.20 -15.83
CA THR A 64 -18.47 -2.78 -16.65
C THR A 64 -18.08 -2.39 -18.08
N HIS A 65 -16.80 -2.10 -18.31
CA HIS A 65 -16.28 -1.76 -19.64
C HIS A 65 -15.80 -2.98 -20.45
N LEU A 66 -15.80 -4.17 -19.81
CA LEU A 66 -15.52 -5.40 -20.53
C LEU A 66 -16.83 -5.88 -21.19
N GLU A 67 -16.85 -5.93 -22.52
CA GLU A 67 -17.96 -6.45 -23.32
C GLU A 67 -17.97 -7.99 -23.26
N CYS A 68 -18.06 -8.56 -22.06
CA CYS A 68 -18.11 -9.99 -21.83
C CYS A 68 -19.46 -10.34 -21.21
N GLU A 69 -20.20 -11.24 -21.85
CA GLU A 69 -21.41 -11.84 -21.30
C GLU A 69 -21.02 -12.96 -20.31
N ASN A 70 -21.90 -13.30 -19.37
CA ASN A 70 -21.70 -14.39 -18.41
C ASN A 70 -20.51 -14.24 -17.42
N LEU A 71 -20.16 -13.01 -17.05
CA LEU A 71 -19.25 -12.78 -15.92
C LEU A 71 -20.03 -12.73 -14.61
N VAL A 72 -19.67 -13.61 -13.69
CA VAL A 72 -20.21 -13.62 -12.32
C VAL A 72 -19.21 -13.01 -11.36
N PHE A 73 -19.68 -12.14 -10.47
CA PHE A 73 -18.82 -11.46 -9.51
C PHE A 73 -19.14 -11.90 -8.10
N GLU A 74 -18.15 -12.42 -7.41
CA GLU A 74 -18.25 -12.82 -6.02
C GLU A 74 -17.16 -12.16 -5.17
N LYS A 75 -17.48 -11.87 -3.89
CA LYS A 75 -16.51 -11.31 -2.94
C LYS A 75 -15.53 -12.36 -2.45
N THR A 76 -15.96 -13.61 -2.39
CA THR A 76 -15.12 -14.72 -1.91
C THR A 76 -15.56 -16.00 -2.61
N THR A 77 -14.66 -16.58 -3.37
CA THR A 77 -14.88 -17.85 -4.08
C THR A 77 -14.24 -19.02 -3.34
N THR A 78 -14.66 -20.26 -3.67
CA THR A 78 -13.99 -21.47 -3.19
C THR A 78 -12.58 -21.55 -3.73
N ALA A 79 -12.39 -21.21 -5.00
CA ALA A 79 -11.10 -21.11 -5.67
C ALA A 79 -10.14 -20.12 -4.97
N GLY A 80 -10.63 -18.95 -4.61
CA GLY A 80 -9.82 -17.96 -3.90
C GLY A 80 -9.42 -18.41 -2.49
N ARG A 81 -10.28 -19.19 -1.80
CA ARG A 81 -9.88 -19.80 -0.52
C ARG A 81 -8.82 -20.86 -0.70
N PHE A 82 -8.97 -21.70 -1.71
CA PHE A 82 -8.00 -22.75 -2.03
C PHE A 82 -6.63 -22.14 -2.37
N ILE A 83 -6.59 -21.15 -3.25
CA ILE A 83 -5.35 -20.44 -3.64
C ILE A 83 -4.68 -19.83 -2.41
N ARG A 84 -5.42 -19.17 -1.50
CA ARG A 84 -4.85 -18.58 -0.29
C ARG A 84 -4.32 -19.61 0.70
N ALA A 85 -4.95 -20.81 0.77
CA ALA A 85 -4.49 -21.88 1.65
C ALA A 85 -3.23 -22.59 1.15
N ASN A 86 -3.05 -22.66 -0.18
CA ASN A 86 -1.96 -23.41 -0.82
C ASN A 86 -1.05 -22.48 -1.64
N LEU A 87 -0.92 -21.23 -1.22
CA LEU A 87 -0.23 -20.19 -2.01
C LEU A 87 1.23 -20.56 -2.31
N ASP A 88 1.94 -21.12 -1.34
CA ASP A 88 3.36 -21.47 -1.48
C ASP A 88 3.53 -22.60 -2.52
N GLU A 89 2.73 -23.66 -2.45
CA GLU A 89 2.77 -24.77 -3.40
C GLU A 89 2.46 -24.31 -4.82
N ILE A 90 1.42 -23.48 -4.97
CA ILE A 90 1.02 -22.91 -6.27
C ILE A 90 2.10 -22.00 -6.83
N LEU A 91 2.74 -21.18 -6.01
CA LEU A 91 3.83 -20.33 -6.47
C LEU A 91 5.06 -21.14 -6.87
N PHE A 92 5.41 -22.22 -6.17
CA PHE A 92 6.47 -23.14 -6.58
C PHE A 92 6.19 -23.79 -7.93
N GLU A 93 4.94 -24.13 -8.21
CA GLU A 93 4.55 -24.74 -9.48
C GLU A 93 4.64 -23.76 -10.66
N ILE A 94 4.29 -22.49 -10.42
CA ILE A 94 4.15 -21.46 -11.47
C ILE A 94 5.45 -20.68 -11.68
N THR A 95 6.30 -20.58 -10.65
CA THR A 95 7.53 -19.78 -10.69
C THR A 95 8.77 -20.67 -10.58
N ASP A 96 9.89 -20.20 -11.11
CA ASP A 96 11.19 -20.88 -10.95
C ASP A 96 11.82 -20.68 -9.55
N LEU A 97 11.06 -20.11 -8.61
CA LEU A 97 11.51 -19.88 -7.24
C LEU A 97 11.57 -21.22 -6.50
N LYS A 98 12.75 -21.54 -5.96
CA LYS A 98 13.03 -22.86 -5.35
C LYS A 98 12.93 -22.87 -3.84
N ASP A 99 12.76 -21.70 -3.20
CA ASP A 99 12.75 -21.59 -1.75
C ASP A 99 11.57 -20.71 -1.29
N SER A 100 10.88 -21.16 -0.25
CA SER A 100 9.80 -20.44 0.42
C SER A 100 10.30 -19.10 0.99
N ASP A 101 11.55 -19.07 1.45
CA ASP A 101 12.18 -17.86 1.99
C ASP A 101 12.38 -16.79 0.91
N ASP A 102 12.65 -17.16 -0.32
CA ASP A 102 12.77 -16.24 -1.46
C ASP A 102 11.42 -15.60 -1.80
N ILE A 103 10.33 -16.38 -1.81
CA ILE A 103 8.97 -15.88 -2.04
C ILE A 103 8.58 -14.89 -0.96
N THR A 104 8.78 -15.27 0.30
CA THR A 104 8.46 -14.45 1.46
C THR A 104 9.29 -13.16 1.46
N SER A 105 10.55 -13.24 1.12
CA SER A 105 11.46 -12.08 1.05
C SER A 105 11.03 -11.09 -0.05
N GLN A 106 10.66 -11.58 -1.22
CA GLN A 106 10.16 -10.73 -2.32
C GLN A 106 8.81 -10.10 -1.99
N MET A 107 7.91 -10.84 -1.34
CA MET A 107 6.64 -10.29 -0.84
C MET A 107 6.88 -9.17 0.18
N ASN A 108 7.70 -9.44 1.19
CA ASN A 108 8.03 -8.48 2.22
C ASN A 108 8.70 -7.24 1.64
N TYR A 109 9.62 -7.41 0.70
CA TYR A 109 10.25 -6.28 0.00
C TYR A 109 9.21 -5.41 -0.71
N ALA A 110 8.33 -6.00 -1.51
CA ALA A 110 7.31 -5.27 -2.25
C ALA A 110 6.32 -4.55 -1.32
N PHE A 111 5.87 -5.19 -0.23
CA PHE A 111 4.99 -4.57 0.75
C PHE A 111 5.67 -3.43 1.52
N ASN A 112 6.92 -3.62 1.93
CA ASN A 112 7.69 -2.59 2.62
C ASN A 112 7.90 -1.36 1.75
N GLU A 113 8.20 -1.52 0.47
CA GLU A 113 8.33 -0.41 -0.47
C GLU A 113 7.03 0.39 -0.62
N VAL A 114 5.90 -0.29 -0.81
CA VAL A 114 4.60 0.37 -0.92
C VAL A 114 4.23 1.09 0.38
N THR A 115 4.43 0.44 1.53
CA THR A 115 4.15 1.04 2.84
C THR A 115 5.03 2.26 3.11
N ARG A 116 6.31 2.19 2.74
CA ARG A 116 7.24 3.32 2.88
C ARG A 116 6.79 4.54 2.08
N ASP A 117 6.33 4.34 0.85
CA ASP A 117 5.84 5.44 0.02
C ASP A 117 4.54 6.04 0.56
N GLU A 118 3.65 5.21 1.13
CA GLU A 118 2.45 5.70 1.80
C GLU A 118 2.78 6.54 3.04
N ILE A 119 3.71 6.09 3.87
CA ILE A 119 4.18 6.84 5.02
C ILE A 119 4.79 8.17 4.55
N GLN A 120 5.65 8.15 3.53
CA GLN A 120 6.24 9.36 2.99
C GLN A 120 5.20 10.32 2.39
N SER A 121 4.18 9.80 1.72
CA SER A 121 3.10 10.64 1.17
C SER A 121 2.23 11.24 2.28
N SER A 122 1.99 10.51 3.36
CA SER A 122 1.25 10.98 4.54
C SER A 122 2.04 12.05 5.31
N ILE A 123 3.35 11.89 5.45
CA ILE A 123 4.24 12.88 6.09
C ILE A 123 4.32 14.18 5.27
N LYS A 124 4.15 14.10 3.95
CA LYS A 124 4.08 15.28 3.07
C LYS A 124 2.77 16.07 3.19
N MET A 125 1.83 15.65 4.00
CA MET A 125 0.66 16.46 4.33
C MET A 125 1.14 17.68 5.12
N ASN A 126 1.08 18.85 4.49
CA ASN A 126 1.55 20.12 5.04
C ASN A 126 0.97 20.42 6.43
N ASP A 127 -0.22 19.92 6.73
CA ASP A 127 -0.90 20.13 8.00
C ASP A 127 -0.10 19.65 9.22
N VAL A 128 0.51 18.45 9.12
CA VAL A 128 1.33 17.91 10.22
C VAL A 128 2.57 18.76 10.45
N ILE A 129 3.24 19.16 9.35
CA ILE A 129 4.44 20.01 9.42
C ILE A 129 4.10 21.39 10.01
N ILE A 130 2.96 21.95 9.62
CA ILE A 130 2.50 23.26 10.14
C ILE A 130 2.23 23.16 11.63
N VAL A 131 1.49 22.15 12.08
CA VAL A 131 1.18 21.95 13.52
C VAL A 131 2.45 21.78 14.34
N GLU A 132 3.36 20.92 13.91
CA GLU A 132 4.64 20.70 14.62
C GLU A 132 5.51 21.99 14.63
N THR A 133 5.49 22.76 13.55
CA THR A 133 6.21 24.04 13.50
C THR A 133 5.63 25.07 14.50
N ILE A 134 4.30 25.16 14.58
CA ILE A 134 3.65 26.06 15.54
C ILE A 134 3.95 25.65 16.97
N ASN A 135 3.83 24.35 17.30
CA ASN A 135 4.14 23.83 18.64
C ASN A 135 5.60 24.14 19.04
N SER A 136 6.52 23.96 18.07
CA SER A 136 7.95 24.24 18.32
C SER A 136 8.22 25.74 18.53
N LEU A 137 7.48 26.62 17.83
CA LEU A 137 7.59 28.07 18.03
C LEU A 137 7.07 28.48 19.42
N GLU A 138 5.94 27.93 19.86
CA GLU A 138 5.37 28.18 21.18
C GLU A 138 6.33 27.71 22.30
N GLU A 139 6.94 26.53 22.15
CA GLU A 139 7.93 26.01 23.10
C GLU A 139 9.19 26.89 23.16
N LEU A 140 9.66 27.36 22.01
CA LEU A 140 10.79 28.31 21.94
C LEU A 140 10.47 29.63 22.63
N ASP A 141 9.29 30.16 22.43
CA ASP A 141 8.85 31.42 23.04
C ASP A 141 8.77 31.29 24.57
N GLU A 142 8.16 30.20 25.07
CA GLU A 142 8.12 29.89 26.49
C GLU A 142 9.52 29.74 27.10
N THR A 143 10.40 28.98 26.41
CA THR A 143 11.78 28.76 26.86
C THR A 143 12.58 30.05 26.90
N THR A 144 12.41 30.89 25.86
CA THR A 144 13.06 32.20 25.78
C THR A 144 12.59 33.11 26.91
N GLY A 145 11.28 33.15 27.20
CA GLY A 145 10.70 33.88 28.31
C GLY A 145 11.35 33.48 29.66
N LYS A 146 11.41 32.18 29.93
CA LYS A 146 12.03 31.63 31.14
C LYS A 146 13.53 31.97 31.27
N LEU A 147 14.25 31.99 30.15
CA LEU A 147 15.67 32.37 30.12
C LEU A 147 15.84 33.87 30.40
N ILE A 148 14.99 34.73 29.86
CA ILE A 148 15.00 36.17 30.11
C ILE A 148 14.72 36.45 31.60
N GLU A 149 13.69 35.80 32.19
CA GLU A 149 13.38 35.94 33.61
C GLU A 149 14.58 35.54 34.48
N ARG A 150 15.19 34.38 34.21
CA ARG A 150 16.39 33.94 34.96
C ARG A 150 17.57 34.90 34.80
N LEU A 151 17.80 35.38 33.55
CA LEU A 151 18.85 36.34 33.31
C LEU A 151 18.61 37.64 34.11
N HIS A 152 17.38 38.08 34.15
CA HIS A 152 16.95 39.25 34.91
C HIS A 152 17.20 39.06 36.40
N GLU A 153 16.77 37.91 36.96
CA GLU A 153 17.01 37.55 38.39
C GLU A 153 18.50 37.52 38.75
N TRP A 154 19.35 37.02 37.85
CA TRP A 154 20.79 36.96 38.08
C TRP A 154 21.51 38.30 37.94
N CYS A 155 21.07 39.14 37.02
CA CYS A 155 21.70 40.44 36.73
C CYS A 155 21.25 41.55 37.71
N MET A 156 20.00 41.49 38.23
CA MET A 156 19.45 42.50 39.11
C MET A 156 20.32 42.86 40.32
N PRO A 157 20.91 41.87 41.06
CA PRO A 157 21.79 42.21 42.18
C PRO A 157 23.06 42.93 41.82
N TYR A 158 23.52 42.81 40.56
CA TYR A 158 24.82 43.36 40.11
C TYR A 158 24.65 44.60 39.22
N LEU A 159 23.54 44.72 38.49
CA LEU A 159 23.26 45.75 37.48
C LEU A 159 21.79 46.21 37.58
N PRO A 160 21.41 46.94 38.65
CA PRO A 160 20.00 47.37 38.84
C PRO A 160 19.53 48.36 37.76
N GLU A 161 20.46 48.89 36.94
CA GLU A 161 20.17 49.80 35.84
C GLU A 161 19.55 49.09 34.65
N LEU A 162 19.68 47.76 34.53
CA LEU A 162 19.06 46.96 33.47
C LEU A 162 17.53 46.92 33.57
N ASP A 163 16.96 47.11 34.75
CA ASP A 163 15.52 47.16 34.99
C ASP A 163 14.80 48.36 34.30
N LYS A 164 15.61 49.31 33.85
CA LYS A 164 15.11 50.54 33.19
C LYS A 164 15.18 50.47 31.64
N ILE A 165 15.71 49.41 31.12
CA ILE A 165 15.82 49.16 29.65
C ILE A 165 14.60 48.32 29.26
N HIS A 166 13.46 48.97 29.07
CA HIS A 166 12.33 48.39 28.38
C HIS A 166 12.21 48.92 26.98
#